data_15a61200f7ebffc51227a8e674e8aae6
#
_entry.id   15a61200f7ebffc51227a8e674e8aae6
#
_cell.length_a   1.000
_cell.length_b   1.000
_cell.length_c   1.000
_cell.angle_alpha   90.00
_cell.angle_beta   90.00
_cell.angle_gamma   90.00
#
_symmetry.space_group_name_H-M   'P 1'
#
loop_
_entity.id
_entity.type
_entity.pdbx_description
1 polymer ?
#
loop_
_entity_poly.entity_id
_entity_poly.type
_entity_poly.pdbx_seq_one_letter_code
_entity_poly.pdbx_strand_id
1 'polypeptide(L)'
;MSHVRFSREFQYGPLIPEGEADVILGFEPLETLRVLVDFGNENTHVIFNDRPNYPIGVLTGQAKYPELDTILGKIKELAASAKVVKATDLAQELGTLVAQNVVMVGALAASELLPIPEPAFEQTIAEIFEDPKKRDFNLQAFRLGLRGFQQGQEL
;
A
#
# COMPACT_ATOMS: atom_id res chain seq x y z
N MET A 1 11.40 -0.28 -2.83
CA MET A 1 10.80 0.63 -1.83
C MET A 1 10.94 2.06 -2.32
N SER A 2 9.94 2.91 -2.07
CA SER A 2 9.96 4.36 -2.39
C SER A 2 9.61 5.13 -1.13
N HIS A 3 10.26 6.27 -0.91
CA HIS A 3 9.98 7.18 0.19
C HIS A 3 9.28 8.42 -0.34
N VAL A 4 8.24 8.86 0.36
CA VAL A 4 7.55 10.14 0.08
C VAL A 4 7.45 10.90 1.39
N ARG A 5 7.86 12.16 1.39
CA ARG A 5 7.80 13.03 2.57
C ARG A 5 7.04 14.29 2.22
N PHE A 6 6.14 14.67 3.13
CA PHE A 6 5.38 15.92 3.04
C PHE A 6 5.75 16.81 4.23
N SER A 7 5.99 18.07 4.00
CA SER A 7 6.16 19.06 5.05
C SER A 7 5.63 20.40 4.60
N ARG A 8 5.07 21.16 5.53
CA ARG A 8 4.70 22.58 5.31
C ARG A 8 5.87 23.53 5.55
N GLU A 9 6.92 23.02 6.18
CA GLU A 9 8.09 23.81 6.55
C GLU A 9 9.31 23.33 5.76
N PHE A 10 10.33 22.89 6.44
CA PHE A 10 11.60 22.49 5.83
C PHE A 10 11.75 20.96 5.82
N GLN A 11 12.28 20.41 4.72
CA GLN A 11 12.60 18.98 4.61
C GLN A 11 14.12 18.77 4.65
N TYR A 12 14.56 17.89 5.54
CA TYR A 12 15.97 17.60 5.75
C TYR A 12 16.57 16.58 4.77
N GLY A 13 15.77 15.97 3.89
CA GLY A 13 16.23 15.00 2.90
C GLY A 13 15.08 14.18 2.31
N PRO A 14 15.36 13.41 1.23
CA PRO A 14 14.33 12.65 0.52
C PRO A 14 13.96 11.34 1.21
N LEU A 15 14.82 10.80 2.09
CA LEU A 15 14.60 9.53 2.76
C LEU A 15 13.93 9.73 4.12
N ILE A 16 13.03 8.85 4.47
CA ILE A 16 12.47 8.71 5.80
C ILE A 16 13.56 8.03 6.66
N PRO A 17 13.93 8.58 7.83
CA PRO A 17 14.83 7.91 8.76
C PRO A 17 14.23 6.60 9.29
N GLU A 18 15.09 5.71 9.80
CA GLU A 18 14.66 4.49 10.48
C GLU A 18 13.77 4.83 11.68
N GLY A 19 12.66 4.11 11.81
CA GLY A 19 11.70 4.32 12.88
C GLY A 19 10.83 5.59 12.79
N GLU A 20 10.82 6.30 11.66
CA GLU A 20 10.09 7.57 11.52
C GLU A 20 9.01 7.56 10.42
N ALA A 21 8.56 6.39 9.98
CA ALA A 21 7.47 6.32 9.00
C ALA A 21 6.11 6.51 9.69
N ASP A 22 5.32 7.47 9.23
CA ASP A 22 3.94 7.65 9.69
C ASP A 22 2.99 6.64 9.03
N VAL A 23 3.19 6.38 7.73
CA VAL A 23 2.34 5.48 6.94
C VAL A 23 3.19 4.56 6.06
N ILE A 24 2.87 3.27 6.08
CA ILE A 24 3.46 2.27 5.20
C ILE A 24 2.36 1.72 4.27
N LEU A 25 2.58 1.86 2.96
CA LEU A 25 1.74 1.26 1.93
C LEU A 25 2.45 0.04 1.33
N GLY A 26 2.02 -1.16 1.73
CA GLY A 26 2.66 -2.42 1.37
C GLY A 26 1.96 -3.15 0.23
N PHE A 27 2.75 -3.72 -0.69
CA PHE A 27 2.22 -4.48 -1.83
C PHE A 27 2.30 -5.99 -1.63
N GLU A 28 2.94 -6.44 -0.53
CA GLU A 28 3.17 -7.84 -0.21
C GLU A 28 3.41 -7.97 1.31
N PRO A 29 2.87 -9.00 1.99
CA PRO A 29 2.89 -9.06 3.46
C PRO A 29 4.30 -9.07 4.08
N LEU A 30 5.22 -9.91 3.57
CA LEU A 30 6.56 -10.05 4.15
C LEU A 30 7.41 -8.79 3.95
N GLU A 31 7.35 -8.18 2.76
CA GLU A 31 8.06 -6.93 2.50
C GLU A 31 7.47 -5.77 3.32
N THR A 32 6.15 -5.77 3.54
CA THR A 32 5.49 -4.82 4.44
C THR A 32 6.04 -4.95 5.86
N LEU A 33 6.14 -6.18 6.39
CA LEU A 33 6.71 -6.42 7.71
C LEU A 33 8.18 -5.97 7.79
N ARG A 34 8.99 -6.24 6.76
CA ARG A 34 10.41 -5.79 6.72
C ARG A 34 10.52 -4.28 6.79
N VAL A 35 9.73 -3.58 5.97
CA VAL A 35 9.71 -2.10 5.97
C VAL A 35 9.21 -1.56 7.31
N LEU A 36 8.23 -2.21 7.93
CA LEU A 36 7.71 -1.82 9.24
C LEU A 36 8.78 -1.98 10.34
N VAL A 37 9.56 -3.06 10.30
CA VAL A 37 10.66 -3.29 11.25
C VAL A 37 11.77 -2.23 11.11
N ASP A 38 12.10 -1.84 9.87
CA ASP A 38 13.20 -0.90 9.62
C ASP A 38 12.77 0.56 9.81
N PHE A 39 11.57 0.93 9.37
CA PHE A 39 11.13 2.32 9.28
C PHE A 39 9.94 2.67 10.16
N GLY A 40 9.22 1.68 10.69
CA GLY A 40 8.04 1.91 11.51
C GLY A 40 8.34 2.14 12.98
N ASN A 41 7.31 2.59 13.66
CA ASN A 41 7.26 2.75 15.12
C ASN A 41 5.83 2.48 15.62
N GLU A 42 5.59 2.61 16.92
CA GLU A 42 4.29 2.36 17.54
C GLU A 42 3.13 3.27 17.07
N ASN A 43 3.44 4.35 16.35
CA ASN A 43 2.45 5.27 15.77
C ASN A 43 2.26 5.06 14.26
N THR A 44 2.99 4.12 13.66
CA THR A 44 2.92 3.85 12.21
C THR A 44 1.61 3.17 11.82
N HIS A 45 0.93 3.70 10.82
CA HIS A 45 -0.23 3.09 10.19
C HIS A 45 0.17 2.27 8.97
N VAL A 46 -0.39 1.07 8.83
CA VAL A 46 -0.05 0.16 7.74
C VAL A 46 -1.27 -0.17 6.90
N ILE A 47 -1.18 0.01 5.59
CA ILE A 47 -2.18 -0.46 4.61
C ILE A 47 -1.44 -1.39 3.65
N PHE A 48 -1.92 -2.62 3.48
CA PHE A 48 -1.18 -3.56 2.62
C PHE A 48 -2.07 -4.57 1.91
N ASN A 49 -1.55 -5.05 0.78
CA ASN A 49 -2.15 -6.13 0.01
C ASN A 49 -1.82 -7.49 0.66
N ASP A 50 -2.81 -8.36 0.77
CA ASP A 50 -2.73 -9.64 1.46
C ASP A 50 -2.01 -10.75 0.68
N ARG A 51 -1.75 -10.55 -0.62
CA ARG A 51 -1.24 -11.61 -1.47
C ARG A 51 0.28 -11.75 -1.40
N PRO A 52 0.82 -12.90 -0.95
CA PRO A 52 2.25 -13.18 -0.97
C PRO A 52 2.81 -13.18 -2.39
N ASN A 53 4.01 -12.63 -2.55
CA ASN A 53 4.80 -12.76 -3.78
C ASN A 53 6.06 -13.58 -3.45
N TYR A 54 6.04 -14.87 -3.79
CA TYR A 54 7.09 -15.78 -3.39
C TYR A 54 8.40 -15.50 -4.13
N PRO A 55 9.50 -15.20 -3.40
CA PRO A 55 10.83 -15.06 -3.99
C PRO A 55 11.29 -16.35 -4.69
N ILE A 56 12.20 -16.23 -5.65
CA ILE A 56 12.74 -17.39 -6.40
C ILE A 56 13.26 -18.47 -5.47
N GLY A 57 13.96 -18.12 -4.38
CA GLY A 57 14.47 -19.07 -3.40
C GLY A 57 13.38 -19.91 -2.72
N VAL A 58 12.18 -19.35 -2.55
CA VAL A 58 11.01 -20.09 -2.05
C VAL A 58 10.45 -21.01 -3.13
N LEU A 59 10.31 -20.49 -4.35
CA LEU A 59 9.80 -21.29 -5.49
C LEU A 59 10.71 -22.46 -5.86
N THR A 60 12.03 -22.34 -5.63
CA THR A 60 13.02 -23.40 -5.85
C THR A 60 13.24 -24.32 -4.64
N GLY A 61 12.52 -24.10 -3.53
CA GLY A 61 12.66 -24.89 -2.32
C GLY A 61 13.93 -24.62 -1.50
N GLN A 62 14.71 -23.59 -1.84
CA GLN A 62 15.92 -23.19 -1.10
C GLN A 62 15.62 -22.40 0.18
N ALA A 63 14.43 -21.81 0.27
CA ALA A 63 13.95 -21.07 1.44
C ALA A 63 12.48 -21.39 1.70
N LYS A 64 12.02 -21.12 2.93
CA LYS A 64 10.60 -21.20 3.28
C LYS A 64 10.05 -19.77 3.42
N TYR A 65 8.88 -19.54 2.85
CA TYR A 65 8.12 -18.35 3.16
C TYR A 65 7.52 -18.51 4.56
N PRO A 66 7.61 -17.52 5.46
CA PRO A 66 6.99 -17.61 6.77
C PRO A 66 5.47 -17.81 6.67
N GLU A 67 4.88 -18.45 7.67
CA GLU A 67 3.42 -18.58 7.73
C GLU A 67 2.75 -17.22 7.74
N LEU A 68 1.72 -17.04 6.91
CA LEU A 68 1.05 -15.75 6.73
C LEU A 68 0.51 -15.21 8.05
N ASP A 69 -0.10 -16.07 8.87
CA ASP A 69 -0.64 -15.68 10.17
C ASP A 69 0.44 -15.13 11.10
N THR A 70 1.67 -15.65 11.00
CA THR A 70 2.81 -15.12 11.76
C THR A 70 3.18 -13.72 11.30
N ILE A 71 3.21 -13.47 9.98
CA ILE A 71 3.49 -12.15 9.41
C ILE A 71 2.41 -11.16 9.85
N LEU A 72 1.14 -11.51 9.71
CA LEU A 72 0.00 -10.68 10.08
C LEU A 72 0.00 -10.34 11.57
N GLY A 73 0.28 -11.35 12.42
CA GLY A 73 0.40 -11.16 13.86
C GLY A 73 1.51 -10.18 14.23
N LYS A 74 2.66 -10.23 13.54
CA LYS A 74 3.77 -9.29 13.77
C LYS A 74 3.46 -7.88 13.27
N ILE A 75 2.81 -7.73 12.13
CA ILE A 75 2.37 -6.41 11.66
C ILE A 75 1.41 -5.79 12.68
N LYS A 76 0.42 -6.55 13.16
CA LYS A 76 -0.51 -6.12 14.18
C LYS A 76 0.17 -5.68 15.49
N GLU A 77 1.21 -6.40 15.92
CA GLU A 77 1.96 -6.12 17.16
C GLU A 77 2.76 -4.82 17.05
N LEU A 78 3.32 -4.52 15.88
CA LEU A 78 4.29 -3.44 15.67
C LEU A 78 3.67 -2.12 15.19
N ALA A 79 2.48 -2.14 14.60
CA ALA A 79 1.82 -0.98 14.02
C ALA A 79 0.75 -0.39 14.93
N ALA A 80 0.49 0.92 14.85
CA ALA A 80 -0.64 1.57 15.49
C ALA A 80 -1.98 1.05 14.94
N SER A 81 -2.04 0.81 13.64
CA SER A 81 -3.16 0.16 12.96
C SER A 81 -2.66 -0.56 11.71
N ALA A 82 -3.34 -1.62 11.33
CA ALA A 82 -3.01 -2.36 10.12
C ALA A 82 -4.28 -2.77 9.36
N LYS A 83 -4.39 -2.31 8.10
CA LYS A 83 -5.52 -2.57 7.21
C LYS A 83 -5.10 -3.44 6.04
N VAL A 84 -5.77 -4.57 5.92
CA VAL A 84 -5.57 -5.52 4.80
C VAL A 84 -6.51 -5.15 3.66
N VAL A 85 -5.96 -5.00 2.45
CA VAL A 85 -6.71 -4.73 1.23
C VAL A 85 -6.44 -5.85 0.20
N LYS A 86 -7.48 -6.42 -0.39
CA LYS A 86 -7.37 -7.44 -1.44
C LYS A 86 -7.09 -6.81 -2.81
N ALA A 87 -6.03 -6.00 -2.88
CA ALA A 87 -5.74 -5.18 -4.05
C ALA A 87 -5.46 -6.01 -5.31
N THR A 88 -4.88 -7.20 -5.16
CA THR A 88 -4.66 -8.12 -6.29
C THR A 88 -5.98 -8.61 -6.87
N ASP A 89 -6.93 -9.02 -6.03
CA ASP A 89 -8.24 -9.51 -6.47
C ASP A 89 -9.03 -8.40 -7.16
N LEU A 90 -9.02 -7.19 -6.57
CA LEU A 90 -9.64 -6.00 -7.14
C LEU A 90 -9.03 -5.61 -8.50
N ALA A 91 -7.70 -5.71 -8.65
CA ALA A 91 -7.04 -5.47 -9.92
C ALA A 91 -7.42 -6.53 -10.98
N GLN A 92 -7.64 -7.78 -10.57
CA GLN A 92 -8.11 -8.85 -11.46
C GLN A 92 -9.53 -8.60 -11.98
N GLU A 93 -10.41 -7.94 -11.23
CA GLU A 93 -11.73 -7.52 -11.70
C GLU A 93 -11.63 -6.61 -12.94
N LEU A 94 -10.56 -5.83 -13.07
CA LEU A 94 -10.24 -5.00 -14.23
C LEU A 94 -9.50 -5.76 -15.35
N GLY A 95 -9.27 -7.06 -15.18
CA GLY A 95 -8.59 -7.92 -16.14
C GLY A 95 -7.06 -7.81 -16.17
N THR A 96 -6.43 -7.10 -15.20
CA THR A 96 -4.96 -6.97 -15.17
C THR A 96 -4.42 -6.67 -13.78
N LEU A 97 -3.32 -7.31 -13.43
CA LEU A 97 -2.60 -7.05 -12.17
C LEU A 97 -1.87 -5.69 -12.13
N VAL A 98 -1.63 -5.08 -13.29
CA VAL A 98 -0.94 -3.77 -13.37
C VAL A 98 -1.72 -2.68 -12.64
N ALA A 99 -3.05 -2.80 -12.54
CA ALA A 99 -3.90 -1.86 -11.83
C ALA A 99 -3.70 -1.87 -10.30
N GLN A 100 -3.05 -2.88 -9.72
CA GLN A 100 -2.86 -3.04 -8.28
C GLN A 100 -2.25 -1.80 -7.62
N ASN A 101 -1.30 -1.15 -8.29
CA ASN A 101 -0.67 0.06 -7.74
C ASN A 101 -1.68 1.19 -7.54
N VAL A 102 -2.56 1.40 -8.52
CA VAL A 102 -3.57 2.46 -8.45
C VAL A 102 -4.70 2.09 -7.47
N VAL A 103 -5.05 0.80 -7.38
CA VAL A 103 -5.96 0.29 -6.34
C VAL A 103 -5.41 0.60 -4.94
N MET A 104 -4.13 0.35 -4.69
CA MET A 104 -3.50 0.65 -3.40
C MET A 104 -3.44 2.16 -3.12
N VAL A 105 -3.23 3.00 -4.14
CA VAL A 105 -3.34 4.48 -3.99
C VAL A 105 -4.75 4.88 -3.62
N GLY A 106 -5.79 4.25 -4.19
CA GLY A 106 -7.18 4.46 -3.78
C GLY A 106 -7.44 4.08 -2.33
N ALA A 107 -6.90 2.93 -1.88
CA ALA A 107 -6.98 2.52 -0.48
C ALA A 107 -6.29 3.53 0.46
N LEU A 108 -5.14 4.07 0.06
CA LEU A 108 -4.45 5.11 0.81
C LEU A 108 -5.27 6.40 0.89
N ALA A 109 -5.91 6.83 -0.20
CA ALA A 109 -6.78 8.00 -0.20
C ALA A 109 -7.98 7.83 0.75
N ALA A 110 -8.61 6.65 0.74
CA ALA A 110 -9.74 6.33 1.61
C ALA A 110 -9.38 6.27 3.11
N SER A 111 -8.12 6.10 3.44
CA SER A 111 -7.67 6.04 4.84
C SER A 111 -7.64 7.41 5.53
N GLU A 112 -7.65 8.49 4.77
CA GLU A 112 -7.52 9.87 5.27
C GLU A 112 -6.25 10.13 6.12
N LEU A 113 -5.26 9.23 6.07
CA LEU A 113 -4.01 9.36 6.83
C LEU A 113 -3.09 10.46 6.27
N LEU A 114 -3.29 10.85 5.02
CA LEU A 114 -2.52 11.91 4.38
C LEU A 114 -3.31 13.24 4.38
N PRO A 115 -2.64 14.40 4.49
CA PRO A 115 -3.28 15.71 4.39
C PRO A 115 -3.63 16.07 2.92
N ILE A 116 -4.12 15.12 2.16
CA ILE A 116 -4.45 15.23 0.73
C ILE A 116 -5.90 14.75 0.55
N PRO A 117 -6.81 15.63 0.10
CA PRO A 117 -8.19 15.23 -0.11
C PRO A 117 -8.35 14.31 -1.31
N GLU A 118 -9.30 13.38 -1.23
CA GLU A 118 -9.58 12.41 -2.30
C GLU A 118 -9.70 13.01 -3.71
N PRO A 119 -10.39 14.15 -3.93
CA PRO A 119 -10.47 14.76 -5.26
C PRO A 119 -9.12 15.14 -5.87
N ALA A 120 -8.10 15.44 -5.05
CA ALA A 120 -6.77 15.75 -5.55
C ALA A 120 -6.08 14.52 -6.17
N PHE A 121 -6.33 13.33 -5.64
CA PHE A 121 -5.84 12.08 -6.25
C PHE A 121 -6.51 11.84 -7.61
N GLU A 122 -7.85 11.98 -7.71
CA GLU A 122 -8.57 11.82 -8.99
C GLU A 122 -8.09 12.82 -10.03
N GLN A 123 -7.91 14.07 -9.65
CA GLN A 123 -7.40 15.12 -10.54
C GLN A 123 -6.00 14.77 -11.04
N THR A 124 -5.10 14.36 -10.15
CA THR A 124 -3.73 13.98 -10.51
C THR A 124 -3.72 12.78 -11.49
N ILE A 125 -4.56 11.77 -11.27
CA ILE A 125 -4.71 10.64 -12.17
C ILE A 125 -5.20 11.13 -13.55
N ALA A 126 -6.17 12.05 -13.58
CA ALA A 126 -6.69 12.60 -14.83
C ALA A 126 -5.65 13.42 -15.61
N GLU A 127 -4.75 14.09 -14.91
CA GLU A 127 -3.66 14.88 -15.51
C GLU A 127 -2.51 14.01 -16.03
N ILE A 128 -2.15 12.92 -15.30
CA ILE A 128 -1.06 12.02 -15.69
C ILE A 128 -1.42 11.20 -16.94
N PHE A 129 -2.66 10.77 -17.06
CA PHE A 129 -3.11 9.93 -18.17
C PHE A 129 -3.86 10.74 -19.22
N GLU A 130 -3.14 11.26 -20.22
CA GLU A 130 -3.72 12.04 -21.32
C GLU A 130 -4.67 11.23 -22.21
N ASP A 131 -4.36 9.93 -22.44
CA ASP A 131 -5.22 9.01 -23.16
C ASP A 131 -6.51 8.73 -22.38
N PRO A 132 -7.70 9.03 -22.95
CA PRO A 132 -8.98 8.88 -22.24
C PRO A 132 -9.23 7.46 -21.73
N LYS A 133 -8.86 6.43 -22.49
CA LYS A 133 -9.08 5.04 -22.09
C LYS A 133 -8.19 4.66 -20.91
N LYS A 134 -6.93 5.09 -20.94
CA LYS A 134 -6.00 4.86 -19.81
C LYS A 134 -6.45 5.62 -18.57
N ARG A 135 -6.89 6.86 -18.74
CA ARG A 135 -7.40 7.68 -17.66
C ARG A 135 -8.61 7.03 -16.99
N ASP A 136 -9.62 6.67 -17.78
CA ASP A 136 -10.86 6.06 -17.27
C ASP A 136 -10.57 4.73 -16.57
N PHE A 137 -9.65 3.93 -17.12
CA PHE A 137 -9.18 2.69 -16.50
C PHE A 137 -8.52 2.94 -15.12
N ASN A 138 -7.61 3.92 -15.03
CA ASN A 138 -6.93 4.21 -13.77
C ASN A 138 -7.86 4.86 -12.74
N LEU A 139 -8.83 5.68 -13.16
CA LEU A 139 -9.87 6.18 -12.27
C LEU A 139 -10.77 5.06 -11.73
N GLN A 140 -11.10 4.06 -12.55
CA GLN A 140 -11.82 2.87 -12.08
C GLN A 140 -10.99 2.08 -11.06
N ALA A 141 -9.70 1.86 -11.33
CA ALA A 141 -8.79 1.19 -10.40
C ALA A 141 -8.69 1.94 -9.06
N PHE A 142 -8.57 3.26 -9.10
CA PHE A 142 -8.56 4.11 -7.91
C PHE A 142 -9.85 3.95 -7.08
N ARG A 143 -11.02 4.01 -7.72
CA ARG A 143 -12.32 3.85 -7.05
C ARG A 143 -12.53 2.44 -6.49
N LEU A 144 -11.97 1.41 -7.14
CA LEU A 144 -11.91 0.07 -6.55
C LEU A 144 -11.10 0.05 -5.26
N GLY A 145 -10.00 0.79 -5.21
CA GLY A 145 -9.19 0.95 -4.02
C GLY A 145 -9.91 1.63 -2.86
N LEU A 146 -10.67 2.71 -3.13
CA LEU A 146 -11.53 3.36 -2.13
C LEU A 146 -12.48 2.34 -1.49
N ARG A 147 -13.19 1.56 -2.31
CA ARG A 147 -14.10 0.50 -1.83
C ARG A 147 -13.33 -0.61 -1.09
N GLY A 148 -12.19 -1.02 -1.63
CA GLY A 148 -11.35 -2.06 -1.06
C GLY A 148 -10.86 -1.73 0.35
N PHE A 149 -10.56 -0.48 0.64
CA PHE A 149 -10.22 -0.04 1.98
C PHE A 149 -11.40 -0.14 2.95
N GLN A 150 -12.60 0.29 2.52
CA GLN A 150 -13.82 0.20 3.35
C GLN A 150 -14.20 -1.25 3.67
N GLN A 151 -13.98 -2.17 2.74
CA GLN A 151 -14.26 -3.60 2.87
C GLN A 151 -13.11 -4.39 3.49
N GLY A 152 -11.93 -3.79 3.60
CA GLY A 152 -10.72 -4.41 4.09
C GLY A 152 -10.82 -4.83 5.56
N GLN A 153 -10.00 -5.81 5.95
CA GLN A 153 -9.94 -6.32 7.30
C GLN A 153 -8.96 -5.49 8.15
N GLU A 154 -9.40 -5.08 9.32
CA GLU A 154 -8.51 -4.60 10.39
C GLU A 154 -7.85 -5.80 11.09
N LEU A 155 -6.54 -5.70 11.39
CA LEU A 155 -5.81 -6.74 12.13
C LEU A 155 -5.89 -6.53 13.64
#